data_3938c69ae42029d524f7b27749eeb692
#
_entry.id   3938c69ae42029d524f7b27749eeb692
#
_cell.length_a   1.000
_cell.length_b   1.000
_cell.length_c   1.000
_cell.angle_alpha   90.00
_cell.angle_beta   90.00
_cell.angle_gamma   90.00
#
_symmetry.space_group_name_H-M   'P 1'
#
loop_
_entity.id
_entity.type
_entity.pdbx_description
1 polymer ?
#
loop_
_entity_poly.entity_id
_entity_poly.type
_entity_poly.pdbx_seq_one_letter_code
_entity_poly.pdbx_strand_id
1 'polypeptide(L)'
;MKARHGGWFVADHLAPLGEVETDPVDVALRFLGAPYLWGGNESLGLDCSGLVQQALRACGIACPRDSDQQMTLGEALEAAEPLQRGDLVFWRGHVGFVSGEDTLLHANGHHMAVVAESLEGAIRRIEAAGSGLPTGRRRMALA
;
A
#
# COMPACT_ATOMS: atom_id res chain seq x y z
N MET A 1 -14.36 -5.03 24.86
CA MET A 1 -14.77 -3.70 25.42
C MET A 1 -16.23 -3.45 25.11
N LYS A 2 -17.00 -2.92 26.06
CA LYS A 2 -18.42 -2.61 25.90
C LYS A 2 -18.61 -1.18 25.37
N ALA A 3 -19.39 -1.02 24.31
CA ALA A 3 -19.71 0.30 23.77
C ALA A 3 -20.72 1.05 24.66
N ARG A 4 -20.67 2.40 24.65
CA ARG A 4 -21.54 3.26 25.45
C ARG A 4 -23.04 3.03 25.17
N HIS A 5 -23.40 2.73 23.93
CA HIS A 5 -24.77 2.50 23.48
C HIS A 5 -25.15 1.02 23.34
N GLY A 6 -24.40 0.12 23.98
CA GLY A 6 -24.57 -1.32 23.89
C GLY A 6 -23.68 -1.95 22.81
N GLY A 7 -23.55 -3.28 22.87
CA GLY A 7 -22.65 -4.02 22.00
C GLY A 7 -21.27 -4.23 22.60
N TRP A 8 -20.54 -5.18 22.00
CA TRP A 8 -19.19 -5.56 22.43
C TRP A 8 -18.25 -5.49 21.23
N PHE A 9 -17.05 -5.03 21.48
CA PHE A 9 -15.95 -5.00 20.49
C PHE A 9 -14.79 -5.81 21.03
N VAL A 10 -14.06 -6.44 20.11
CA VAL A 10 -12.76 -7.03 20.43
C VAL A 10 -11.79 -5.88 20.72
N ALA A 11 -11.14 -5.90 21.88
CA ALA A 11 -10.28 -4.78 22.29
C ALA A 11 -9.13 -4.53 21.30
N ASP A 12 -8.56 -5.61 20.76
CA ASP A 12 -7.45 -5.56 19.80
C ASP A 12 -7.83 -4.96 18.43
N HIS A 13 -9.14 -4.77 18.19
CA HIS A 13 -9.64 -4.10 16.97
C HIS A 13 -9.86 -2.61 17.16
N LEU A 14 -9.53 -2.07 18.34
CA LEU A 14 -9.74 -0.67 18.69
C LEU A 14 -8.42 -0.01 19.07
N ALA A 15 -8.29 1.26 18.70
CA ALA A 15 -7.24 2.14 19.18
C ALA A 15 -7.85 3.40 19.81
N PRO A 16 -7.18 4.04 20.78
CA PRO A 16 -7.60 5.33 21.29
C PRO A 16 -7.70 6.38 20.18
N LEU A 17 -8.65 7.29 20.33
CA LEU A 17 -8.78 8.42 19.42
C LEU A 17 -7.49 9.26 19.42
N GLY A 18 -6.98 9.54 18.22
CA GLY A 18 -5.76 10.31 18.04
C GLY A 18 -4.47 9.47 17.99
N GLU A 19 -4.52 8.19 18.33
CA GLU A 19 -3.44 7.28 18.06
C GLU A 19 -3.47 6.81 16.60
N VAL A 20 -2.32 6.87 15.94
CA VAL A 20 -2.14 6.42 14.57
C VAL A 20 -0.97 5.45 14.50
N GLU A 21 -0.95 4.61 13.47
CA GLU A 21 0.18 3.73 13.17
C GLU A 21 1.40 4.56 12.71
N THR A 22 2.57 4.01 12.85
CA THR A 22 3.84 4.72 12.56
C THR A 22 4.52 4.25 11.28
N ASP A 23 4.21 3.05 10.80
CA ASP A 23 4.79 2.47 9.59
C ASP A 23 3.70 1.91 8.68
N PRO A 24 3.44 2.54 7.52
CA PRO A 24 2.42 2.07 6.60
C PRO A 24 2.73 0.70 5.99
N VAL A 25 4.00 0.31 5.91
CA VAL A 25 4.39 -1.02 5.44
C VAL A 25 3.97 -2.10 6.44
N ASP A 26 4.14 -1.86 7.74
CA ASP A 26 3.64 -2.78 8.77
C ASP A 26 2.13 -2.95 8.70
N VAL A 27 1.40 -1.86 8.45
CA VAL A 27 -0.06 -1.94 8.23
C VAL A 27 -0.38 -2.77 6.99
N ALA A 28 0.28 -2.48 5.87
CA ALA A 28 0.07 -3.21 4.62
C ALA A 28 0.41 -4.70 4.73
N LEU A 29 1.45 -5.06 5.50
CA LEU A 29 1.83 -6.46 5.76
C LEU A 29 0.73 -7.26 6.49
N ARG A 30 -0.11 -6.62 7.27
CA ARG A 30 -1.26 -7.28 7.92
C ARG A 30 -2.30 -7.77 6.91
N PHE A 31 -2.28 -7.26 5.69
CA PHE A 31 -3.16 -7.70 4.59
C PHE A 31 -2.55 -8.78 3.70
N LEU A 32 -1.33 -9.29 3.99
CA LEU A 32 -0.74 -10.38 3.21
C LEU A 32 -1.72 -11.53 3.03
N GLY A 33 -1.89 -11.98 1.79
CA GLY A 33 -2.82 -13.04 1.43
C GLY A 33 -4.28 -12.60 1.26
N ALA A 34 -4.64 -11.35 1.59
CA ALA A 34 -5.97 -10.84 1.30
C ALA A 34 -6.24 -10.88 -0.21
N PRO A 35 -7.47 -11.24 -0.65
CA PRO A 35 -7.78 -11.35 -2.06
C PRO A 35 -7.64 -10.02 -2.79
N TYR A 36 -7.17 -10.06 -4.04
CA TYR A 36 -7.28 -8.92 -4.94
C TYR A 36 -8.73 -8.76 -5.39
N LEU A 37 -9.24 -7.54 -5.27
CA LEU A 37 -10.56 -7.18 -5.76
C LEU A 37 -10.52 -5.78 -6.34
N TRP A 38 -10.80 -5.64 -7.63
CA TRP A 38 -10.91 -4.33 -8.29
C TRP A 38 -11.93 -3.44 -7.56
N GLY A 39 -11.48 -2.24 -7.18
CA GLY A 39 -12.30 -1.31 -6.38
C GLY A 39 -12.37 -1.64 -4.89
N GLY A 40 -11.73 -2.72 -4.43
CA GLY A 40 -11.71 -3.12 -3.03
C GLY A 40 -10.74 -2.30 -2.17
N ASN A 41 -11.11 -2.07 -0.92
CA ASN A 41 -10.31 -1.34 0.07
C ASN A 41 -10.47 -1.87 1.49
N GLU A 42 -10.78 -3.15 1.63
CA GLU A 42 -10.96 -3.81 2.93
C GLU A 42 -10.35 -5.21 2.93
N SER A 43 -10.31 -5.85 4.10
CA SER A 43 -9.66 -7.17 4.27
C SER A 43 -10.28 -8.30 3.44
N LEU A 44 -11.52 -8.15 2.99
CA LEU A 44 -12.20 -9.12 2.11
C LEU A 44 -11.82 -8.95 0.64
N GLY A 45 -11.18 -7.85 0.28
CA GLY A 45 -10.66 -7.60 -1.05
C GLY A 45 -10.08 -6.20 -1.19
N LEU A 46 -8.86 -6.13 -1.74
CA LEU A 46 -8.10 -4.91 -1.95
C LEU A 46 -7.60 -4.84 -3.39
N ASP A 47 -7.64 -3.66 -3.99
CA ASP A 47 -6.80 -3.37 -5.16
C ASP A 47 -5.49 -2.69 -4.74
N CYS A 48 -4.61 -2.40 -5.71
CA CYS A 48 -3.27 -1.88 -5.44
C CYS A 48 -3.30 -0.54 -4.69
N SER A 49 -4.11 0.40 -5.15
CA SER A 49 -4.26 1.72 -4.53
C SER A 49 -5.10 1.68 -3.26
N GLY A 50 -6.01 0.72 -3.12
CA GLY A 50 -6.78 0.46 -1.91
C GLY A 50 -5.89 0.04 -0.75
N LEU A 51 -4.93 -0.86 -0.99
CA LEU A 51 -3.93 -1.26 -0.01
C LEU A 51 -3.11 -0.05 0.47
N VAL A 52 -2.62 0.76 -0.46
CA VAL A 52 -1.84 1.97 -0.15
C VAL A 52 -2.70 2.96 0.64
N GLN A 53 -3.93 3.19 0.22
CA GLN A 53 -4.84 4.10 0.92
C GLN A 53 -5.10 3.66 2.36
N GLN A 54 -5.40 2.40 2.60
CA GLN A 54 -5.63 1.89 3.96
C GLN A 54 -4.40 2.05 4.84
N ALA A 55 -3.22 1.70 4.32
CA ALA A 55 -1.98 1.78 5.07
C ALA A 55 -1.61 3.23 5.44
N LEU A 56 -1.67 4.16 4.49
CA LEU A 56 -1.35 5.57 4.75
C LEU A 56 -2.37 6.23 5.68
N ARG A 57 -3.66 5.94 5.52
CA ARG A 57 -4.72 6.47 6.40
C ARG A 57 -4.58 5.98 7.84
N ALA A 58 -4.18 4.73 8.03
CA ALA A 58 -3.89 4.21 9.37
C ALA A 58 -2.75 4.97 10.06
N CYS A 59 -1.82 5.52 9.27
CA CYS A 59 -0.73 6.38 9.75
C CYS A 59 -1.12 7.87 9.84
N GLY A 60 -2.39 8.22 9.66
CA GLY A 60 -2.86 9.62 9.71
C GLY A 60 -2.53 10.44 8.47
N ILE A 61 -2.10 9.81 7.37
CA ILE A 61 -1.76 10.48 6.12
C ILE A 61 -2.96 10.47 5.20
N ALA A 62 -3.39 11.67 4.77
CA ALA A 62 -4.45 11.80 3.77
C ALA A 62 -3.99 11.15 2.46
N CYS A 63 -4.81 10.26 1.92
CA CYS A 63 -4.47 9.51 0.72
C CYS A 63 -5.67 9.39 -0.21
N PRO A 64 -5.55 9.83 -1.48
CA PRO A 64 -6.61 9.65 -2.46
C PRO A 64 -6.79 8.17 -2.81
N ARG A 65 -7.91 7.86 -3.48
CA ARG A 65 -8.30 6.48 -3.75
C ARG A 65 -7.49 5.83 -4.87
N ASP A 66 -7.21 6.58 -5.92
CA ASP A 66 -6.68 6.02 -7.17
C ASP A 66 -5.18 6.23 -7.32
N SER A 67 -4.49 5.28 -7.96
CA SER A 67 -3.03 5.28 -8.09
C SER A 67 -2.48 6.50 -8.83
N ASP A 68 -3.18 7.00 -9.84
CA ASP A 68 -2.79 8.20 -10.57
C ASP A 68 -2.82 9.47 -9.69
N GLN A 69 -3.79 9.56 -8.79
CA GLN A 69 -3.87 10.63 -7.79
C GLN A 69 -2.82 10.45 -6.70
N GLN A 70 -2.51 9.22 -6.31
CA GLN A 70 -1.48 8.92 -5.31
C GLN A 70 -0.08 9.32 -5.79
N MET A 71 0.16 9.40 -7.09
CA MET A 71 1.41 9.90 -7.64
C MET A 71 1.72 11.36 -7.28
N THR A 72 0.78 12.10 -6.74
CA THR A 72 0.98 13.48 -6.27
C THR A 72 1.41 13.56 -4.80
N LEU A 73 1.40 12.44 -4.08
CA LEU A 73 1.75 12.38 -2.67
C LEU A 73 3.26 12.50 -2.45
N GLY A 74 3.62 13.05 -1.30
CA GLY A 74 4.99 13.08 -0.82
C GLY A 74 5.96 13.77 -1.78
N GLU A 75 7.21 13.34 -1.72
CA GLU A 75 8.31 13.85 -2.54
C GLU A 75 8.59 12.91 -3.71
N ALA A 76 8.77 13.47 -4.90
CA ALA A 76 9.20 12.72 -6.07
C ALA A 76 10.66 12.29 -5.91
N LEU A 77 10.97 11.03 -6.19
CA LEU A 77 12.32 10.50 -6.17
C LEU A 77 12.88 10.43 -7.59
N GLU A 78 14.15 10.83 -7.72
CA GLU A 78 14.89 10.62 -8.97
C GLU A 78 15.16 9.14 -9.22
N ALA A 79 15.31 8.76 -10.49
CA ALA A 79 15.52 7.37 -10.88
C ALA A 79 16.77 6.73 -10.24
N ALA A 80 17.80 7.53 -9.97
CA ALA A 80 19.06 7.08 -9.37
C ALA A 80 19.03 7.03 -7.83
N GLU A 81 18.02 7.61 -7.19
CA GLU A 81 17.93 7.57 -5.73
C GLU A 81 17.65 6.15 -5.23
N PRO A 82 18.37 5.67 -4.21
CA PRO A 82 18.09 4.37 -3.63
C PRO A 82 16.72 4.37 -2.96
N LEU A 83 15.95 3.31 -3.23
CA LEU A 83 14.66 3.11 -2.60
C LEU A 83 14.81 2.70 -1.13
N GLN A 84 13.90 3.18 -0.31
CA GLN A 84 13.81 2.87 1.12
C GLN A 84 12.45 2.25 1.43
N ARG A 85 12.39 1.52 2.55
CA ARG A 85 11.12 1.01 3.08
C ARG A 85 10.11 2.14 3.25
N GLY A 86 8.92 1.93 2.75
CA GLY A 86 7.84 2.93 2.76
C GLY A 86 7.72 3.75 1.49
N ASP A 87 8.71 3.71 0.60
CA ASP A 87 8.61 4.35 -0.70
C ASP A 87 7.53 3.68 -1.55
N LEU A 88 6.89 4.46 -2.40
CA LEU A 88 5.91 3.98 -3.37
C LEU A 88 6.54 3.93 -4.76
N VAL A 89 6.28 2.84 -5.46
CA VAL A 89 6.64 2.67 -6.88
C VAL A 89 5.35 2.59 -7.69
N PHE A 90 5.30 3.36 -8.77
CA PHE A 90 4.13 3.49 -9.64
C PHE A 90 4.40 2.95 -11.02
N TRP A 91 3.38 2.34 -11.58
CA TRP A 91 3.21 2.05 -13.01
C TRP A 91 1.92 2.69 -13.48
N ARG A 92 1.70 2.67 -14.77
CA ARG A 92 0.42 3.08 -15.31
C ARG A 92 -0.70 2.19 -14.76
N GLY A 93 -1.56 2.78 -13.91
CA GLY A 93 -2.67 2.05 -13.29
C GLY A 93 -2.28 1.10 -12.17
N HIS A 94 -1.05 1.21 -11.62
CA HIS A 94 -0.59 0.32 -10.55
C HIS A 94 0.34 1.03 -9.57
N VAL A 95 0.34 0.54 -8.32
CA VAL A 95 1.20 1.05 -7.24
C VAL A 95 1.53 -0.05 -6.25
N GLY A 96 2.71 0.05 -5.63
CA GLY A 96 3.10 -0.82 -4.52
C GLY A 96 4.07 -0.14 -3.58
N PHE A 97 4.20 -0.68 -2.37
CA PHE A 97 5.19 -0.27 -1.39
C PHE A 97 6.52 -0.99 -1.60
N VAL A 98 7.60 -0.27 -1.39
CA VAL A 98 8.89 -0.90 -1.10
C VAL A 98 8.85 -1.34 0.37
N SER A 99 8.89 -2.64 0.61
CA SER A 99 8.79 -3.20 1.96
C SER A 99 10.14 -3.57 2.57
N GLY A 100 11.18 -3.62 1.76
CA GLY A 100 12.53 -3.93 2.14
C GLY A 100 13.46 -3.82 0.95
N GLU A 101 14.70 -4.26 1.11
CA GLU A 101 15.67 -4.28 0.03
C GLU A 101 15.15 -5.15 -1.12
N ASP A 102 15.03 -4.55 -2.32
CA ASP A 102 14.48 -5.19 -3.52
C ASP A 102 13.15 -5.95 -3.32
N THR A 103 12.28 -5.48 -2.44
CA THR A 103 10.99 -6.14 -2.19
C THR A 103 9.83 -5.19 -2.39
N LEU A 104 8.88 -5.59 -3.22
CA LEU A 104 7.62 -4.90 -3.50
C LEU A 104 6.47 -5.61 -2.78
N LEU A 105 5.72 -4.85 -1.99
CA LEU A 105 4.49 -5.29 -1.33
C LEU A 105 3.31 -4.62 -2.04
N HIS A 106 2.45 -5.41 -2.66
CA HIS A 106 1.32 -4.89 -3.41
C HIS A 106 0.18 -5.89 -3.56
N ALA A 107 -1.02 -5.37 -3.77
CA ALA A 107 -2.16 -6.15 -4.26
C ALA A 107 -2.16 -6.13 -5.78
N ASN A 108 -2.24 -7.28 -6.42
CA ASN A 108 -2.19 -7.36 -7.88
C ASN A 108 -3.04 -8.49 -8.45
N GLY A 109 -3.46 -8.31 -9.71
CA GLY A 109 -4.27 -9.26 -10.44
C GLY A 109 -3.51 -10.49 -10.95
N HIS A 110 -2.18 -10.45 -11.01
CA HIS A 110 -1.38 -11.61 -11.40
C HIS A 110 -1.42 -12.70 -10.33
N HIS A 111 -1.23 -12.34 -9.07
CA HIS A 111 -1.31 -13.26 -7.93
C HIS A 111 -2.72 -13.37 -7.35
N MET A 112 -3.64 -12.47 -7.73
CA MET A 112 -4.99 -12.35 -7.16
C MET A 112 -5.00 -12.18 -5.64
N ALA A 113 -3.97 -11.54 -5.11
CA ALA A 113 -3.78 -11.34 -3.66
C ALA A 113 -2.80 -10.21 -3.37
N VAL A 114 -2.72 -9.85 -2.10
CA VAL A 114 -1.62 -9.04 -1.54
C VAL A 114 -0.41 -9.94 -1.34
N VAL A 115 0.69 -9.61 -2.01
CA VAL A 115 1.95 -10.39 -1.96
C VAL A 115 3.16 -9.49 -1.78
N ALA A 116 4.23 -10.07 -1.23
CA ALA A 116 5.57 -9.49 -1.26
C ALA A 116 6.42 -10.29 -2.25
N GLU A 117 7.07 -9.61 -3.18
CA GLU A 117 7.89 -10.24 -4.22
C GLU A 117 9.11 -9.38 -4.56
N SER A 118 10.08 -9.92 -5.29
CA SER A 118 11.20 -9.13 -5.81
C SER A 118 10.69 -7.96 -6.65
N LEU A 119 11.13 -6.74 -6.33
CA LEU A 119 10.80 -5.54 -7.11
C LEU A 119 11.32 -5.67 -8.54
N GLU A 120 12.56 -6.13 -8.72
CA GLU A 120 13.14 -6.33 -10.04
C GLU A 120 12.34 -7.37 -10.85
N GLY A 121 11.93 -8.47 -10.19
CA GLY A 121 11.09 -9.49 -10.82
C GLY A 121 9.72 -8.95 -11.22
N ALA A 122 9.10 -8.13 -10.37
CA ALA A 122 7.83 -7.47 -10.68
C ALA A 122 7.96 -6.50 -11.86
N ILE A 123 9.02 -5.70 -11.89
CA ILE A 123 9.30 -4.77 -13.00
C ILE A 123 9.39 -5.54 -14.34
N ARG A 124 10.16 -6.62 -14.38
CA ARG A 124 10.31 -7.45 -15.60
C ARG A 124 8.98 -8.08 -16.02
N ARG A 125 8.21 -8.61 -15.08
CA ARG A 125 6.92 -9.25 -15.38
C ARG A 125 5.90 -8.25 -15.91
N ILE A 126 5.79 -7.09 -15.29
CA ILE A 126 4.83 -6.05 -15.69
C ILE A 126 5.20 -5.48 -17.06
N GLU A 127 6.48 -5.26 -17.34
CA GLU A 127 6.96 -4.84 -18.65
C GLU A 127 6.66 -5.89 -19.72
N ALA A 128 6.96 -7.16 -19.46
CA ALA A 128 6.68 -8.27 -20.37
C ALA A 128 5.18 -8.45 -20.65
N ALA A 129 4.32 -8.11 -19.69
CA ALA A 129 2.87 -8.10 -19.86
C ALA A 129 2.32 -6.90 -20.65
N GLY A 130 3.19 -5.98 -21.07
CA GLY A 130 2.83 -4.81 -21.89
C GLY A 130 2.38 -3.58 -21.12
N SER A 131 2.51 -3.55 -19.79
CA SER A 131 2.12 -2.42 -18.96
C SER A 131 3.25 -1.40 -18.72
N GLY A 132 4.40 -1.60 -19.34
CA GLY A 132 5.52 -0.68 -19.33
C GLY A 132 6.39 -0.73 -18.08
N LEU A 133 7.33 0.21 -18.02
CA LEU A 133 8.25 0.40 -16.90
C LEU A 133 7.60 1.28 -15.82
N PRO A 134 8.15 1.31 -14.60
CA PRO A 134 7.72 2.24 -13.56
C PRO A 134 7.69 3.68 -14.07
N THR A 135 6.62 4.40 -13.75
CA THR A 135 6.38 5.78 -14.20
C THR A 135 6.77 6.83 -13.15
N GLY A 136 6.97 6.41 -11.91
CA GLY A 136 7.36 7.31 -10.84
C GLY A 136 7.60 6.61 -9.52
N ARG A 137 8.24 7.35 -8.63
CA ARG A 137 8.54 6.90 -7.26
C ARG A 137 8.30 8.05 -6.29
N ARG A 138 7.74 7.75 -5.12
CA ARG A 138 7.39 8.76 -4.12
C ARG A 138 7.83 8.32 -2.73
N ARG A 139 8.29 9.28 -1.94
CA ARG A 139 8.62 9.09 -0.52
C ARG A 139 7.68 9.92 0.32
N MET A 140 7.01 9.24 1.27
CA MET A 140 6.14 9.92 2.23
C MET A 140 6.96 10.51 3.37
N ALA A 141 6.63 11.73 3.80
CA ALA A 141 7.11 12.25 5.06
C ALA A 141 6.32 11.53 6.17
N LEU A 142 6.97 10.64 6.87
CA LEU A 142 6.42 9.98 8.07
C LEU A 142 6.85 10.78 9.29
N ALA A 143 5.87 11.19 10.07
CA ALA A 143 6.13 11.92 11.30
C ALA A 143 6.76 11.02 12.37
#